data_3e7ea09254bb330a473ddb5e6e816376
#
_entry.id   3e7ea09254bb330a473ddb5e6e816376
#
_cell.length_a   1.000
_cell.length_b   1.000
_cell.length_c   1.000
_cell.angle_alpha   90.00
_cell.angle_beta   90.00
_cell.angle_gamma   90.00
#
_symmetry.space_group_name_H-M   'P 1'
#
loop_
_entity.id
_entity.type
_entity.pdbx_description
1 polymer ?
#
loop_
_entity_poly.entity_id
_entity_poly.type
_entity_poly.pdbx_seq_one_letter_code
_entity_poly.pdbx_strand_id
1 'polypeptide(L)'
;MMTKDEALAALAAHAPGRRRPALVPLANCAGRGVAEDLAAPFDFPPFDKAVMDGWAVRSADAAAPVSLAVAGRITAGETGAPLRAGTAVKIMTGAPLPPDADAVLQVEESELASDGETVALRKGVRPWLNTARRGEDWRRGDVVVPRGTRIDATVQALVAMLGLDPVPSYALPTVCVVPTGDELVPPGSATVPPGGIFESNGTLVTALLRETLPDLRPTCPGIAPDERRALGAFLDVGTAHDVLILSGGVSMGDLDLVAPMLKERGLVPTIEKVAIKPGKPFLFGDVRRADGGVCTVFGLPGNPVSSCVTFELFVKPWLRSVVGVVDGPVGRATAVFAPATPLKAIPRTQHVPVRITVVDGRASAVPVRWNGSGDLRGLATADGLAVIPAGVAGEPGSVVEIEPIGHRSFRGGTGA
;
A
#
# COMPACT_ATOMS: atom_id res chain seq x y z
N MET A 1 -27.96 1.25 -13.72
CA MET A 1 -26.50 1.01 -13.84
C MET A 1 -25.83 2.21 -13.23
N MET A 2 -25.07 1.99 -12.14
CA MET A 2 -24.36 3.07 -11.42
C MET A 2 -23.16 3.56 -12.24
N THR A 3 -22.82 4.82 -12.10
CA THR A 3 -21.50 5.35 -12.52
C THR A 3 -20.40 4.78 -11.63
N LYS A 4 -19.11 4.94 -12.05
CA LYS A 4 -17.97 4.56 -11.22
C LYS A 4 -18.00 5.28 -9.86
N ASP A 5 -18.28 6.57 -9.86
CA ASP A 5 -18.23 7.40 -8.65
C ASP A 5 -19.36 7.08 -7.68
N GLU A 6 -20.57 6.83 -8.18
CA GLU A 6 -21.70 6.33 -7.35
C GLU A 6 -21.38 4.97 -6.71
N ALA A 7 -20.75 4.07 -7.46
CA ALA A 7 -20.35 2.77 -6.93
C ALA A 7 -19.26 2.91 -5.85
N LEU A 8 -18.26 3.75 -6.09
CA LEU A 8 -17.22 4.04 -5.09
C LEU A 8 -17.80 4.69 -3.82
N ALA A 9 -18.75 5.60 -3.97
CA ALA A 9 -19.44 6.22 -2.83
C ALA A 9 -20.21 5.19 -2.00
N ALA A 10 -20.93 4.27 -2.66
CA ALA A 10 -21.67 3.19 -1.98
C ALA A 10 -20.70 2.25 -1.22
N LEU A 11 -19.59 1.87 -1.82
CA LEU A 11 -18.55 1.04 -1.20
C LEU A 11 -17.90 1.76 -0.01
N ALA A 12 -17.59 3.04 -0.15
CA ALA A 12 -16.98 3.86 0.91
C ALA A 12 -17.93 4.03 2.12
N ALA A 13 -19.22 4.17 1.88
CA ALA A 13 -20.22 4.23 2.94
C ALA A 13 -20.42 2.89 3.67
N HIS A 14 -20.25 1.76 2.97
CA HIS A 14 -20.42 0.42 3.51
C HIS A 14 -19.21 -0.06 4.35
N ALA A 15 -17.98 0.20 3.90
CA ALA A 15 -16.78 -0.38 4.47
C ALA A 15 -16.57 -0.09 5.98
N PRO A 16 -16.86 1.13 6.52
CA PRO A 16 -16.67 1.41 7.95
C PRO A 16 -17.45 0.47 8.87
N GLY A 17 -18.66 0.02 8.48
CA GLY A 17 -19.46 -0.95 9.22
C GLY A 17 -18.85 -2.35 9.31
N ARG A 18 -17.76 -2.62 8.58
CA ARG A 18 -17.05 -3.89 8.55
C ARG A 18 -15.70 -3.85 9.30
N ARG A 19 -15.32 -2.70 9.84
CA ARG A 19 -14.08 -2.53 10.60
C ARG A 19 -14.13 -3.27 11.92
N ARG A 20 -13.07 -4.00 12.23
CA ARG A 20 -12.89 -4.70 13.51
C ARG A 20 -11.56 -4.25 14.13
N PRO A 21 -11.57 -3.25 15.04
CA PRO A 21 -10.36 -2.83 15.75
C PRO A 21 -9.72 -4.00 16.47
N ALA A 22 -8.40 -4.09 16.44
CA ALA A 22 -7.62 -5.16 17.05
C ALA A 22 -6.21 -4.67 17.39
N LEU A 23 -5.61 -5.27 18.40
CA LEU A 23 -4.17 -5.18 18.62
C LEU A 23 -3.48 -6.22 17.75
N VAL A 24 -2.61 -5.77 16.86
CA VAL A 24 -1.97 -6.61 15.84
C VAL A 24 -0.47 -6.62 16.10
N PRO A 25 0.20 -7.79 16.14
CA PRO A 25 1.65 -7.84 16.23
C PRO A 25 2.31 -6.99 15.15
N LEU A 26 3.36 -6.25 15.51
CA LEU A 26 4.07 -5.34 14.60
C LEU A 26 4.49 -6.04 13.29
N ALA A 27 4.93 -7.30 13.37
CA ALA A 27 5.31 -8.11 12.21
C ALA A 27 4.17 -8.37 11.21
N ASN A 28 2.90 -8.27 11.65
CA ASN A 28 1.71 -8.65 10.87
C ASN A 28 0.81 -7.44 10.55
N CYS A 29 1.29 -6.20 10.75
CA CYS A 29 0.46 -5.00 10.58
C CYS A 29 0.55 -4.37 9.17
N ALA A 30 1.42 -4.89 8.29
CA ALA A 30 1.64 -4.34 6.96
C ALA A 30 0.35 -4.25 6.12
N GLY A 31 0.15 -3.12 5.46
CA GLY A 31 -1.01 -2.85 4.59
C GLY A 31 -2.28 -2.42 5.32
N ARG A 32 -2.36 -2.56 6.66
CA ARG A 32 -3.50 -2.13 7.47
C ARG A 32 -3.39 -0.64 7.83
N GLY A 33 -4.48 -0.06 8.29
CA GLY A 33 -4.51 1.29 8.84
C GLY A 33 -4.27 1.29 10.36
N VAL A 34 -3.72 2.36 10.86
CA VAL A 34 -3.63 2.63 12.29
C VAL A 34 -5.02 2.97 12.84
N ALA A 35 -5.44 2.36 13.96
CA ALA A 35 -6.80 2.49 14.49
C ALA A 35 -7.03 3.76 15.33
N GLU A 36 -5.96 4.34 15.85
CA GLU A 36 -5.96 5.57 16.66
C GLU A 36 -4.67 6.35 16.41
N ASP A 37 -4.62 7.61 16.84
CA ASP A 37 -3.39 8.40 16.76
C ASP A 37 -2.30 7.79 17.66
N LEU A 38 -1.13 7.48 17.08
CA LEU A 38 0.00 6.98 17.84
C LEU A 38 0.83 8.17 18.31
N ALA A 39 0.72 8.46 19.60
CA ALA A 39 1.48 9.50 20.25
C ALA A 39 2.84 8.99 20.73
N ALA A 40 3.86 9.83 20.64
CA ALA A 40 5.20 9.53 21.12
C ALA A 40 5.21 9.28 22.63
N PRO A 41 5.68 8.12 23.12
CA PRO A 41 5.79 7.84 24.56
C PRO A 41 6.98 8.54 25.21
N PHE A 42 7.93 9.06 24.44
CA PHE A 42 9.16 9.76 24.86
C PHE A 42 9.61 10.75 23.78
N ASP A 43 10.54 11.63 24.17
CA ASP A 43 11.22 12.54 23.24
C ASP A 43 12.16 11.76 22.31
N PHE A 44 12.26 12.15 21.04
CA PHE A 44 13.25 11.59 20.13
C PHE A 44 14.01 12.69 19.37
N PRO A 45 15.34 12.64 19.32
CA PRO A 45 16.21 11.72 20.08
C PRO A 45 15.93 11.81 21.60
N PRO A 46 16.16 10.72 22.37
CA PRO A 46 15.88 10.73 23.81
C PRO A 46 16.92 11.50 24.63
N PHE A 47 18.01 11.91 24.00
CA PHE A 47 19.12 12.71 24.57
C PHE A 47 19.77 13.54 23.46
N ASP A 48 20.53 14.55 23.82
CA ASP A 48 21.39 15.27 22.89
C ASP A 48 22.47 14.33 22.37
N LYS A 49 22.66 14.21 21.06
CA LYS A 49 23.56 13.25 20.42
C LYS A 49 24.46 13.87 19.37
N ALA A 50 25.60 13.26 19.15
CA ALA A 50 26.47 13.55 18.02
C ALA A 50 25.85 13.08 16.70
N VAL A 51 25.88 13.91 15.63
CA VAL A 51 25.47 13.53 14.29
C VAL A 51 26.64 13.25 13.36
N MET A 52 27.86 13.44 13.87
CA MET A 52 29.13 13.18 13.18
C MET A 52 30.14 12.55 14.13
N ASP A 53 31.07 11.78 13.60
CA ASP A 53 32.25 11.33 14.34
C ASP A 53 33.19 12.51 14.58
N GLY A 54 33.66 12.66 15.80
CA GLY A 54 34.48 13.81 16.14
C GLY A 54 34.85 13.93 17.61
N TRP A 55 34.91 15.17 18.06
CA TRP A 55 35.28 15.55 19.41
C TRP A 55 34.14 16.36 20.05
N ALA A 56 33.53 15.80 21.08
CA ALA A 56 32.57 16.53 21.91
C ALA A 56 33.35 17.53 22.79
N VAL A 57 32.91 18.79 22.74
CA VAL A 57 33.55 19.91 23.42
C VAL A 57 32.50 20.84 24.04
N ARG A 58 32.93 21.66 24.96
CA ARG A 58 32.22 22.86 25.38
C ARG A 58 32.56 23.96 24.36
N SER A 59 31.56 24.47 23.66
CA SER A 59 31.78 25.52 22.63
C SER A 59 32.46 26.76 23.20
N ALA A 60 32.20 27.08 24.49
CA ALA A 60 32.83 28.19 25.19
C ALA A 60 34.38 28.03 25.26
N ASP A 61 34.89 26.82 25.34
CA ASP A 61 36.33 26.53 25.42
C ASP A 61 36.97 26.42 24.03
N ALA A 62 36.17 26.37 22.96
CA ALA A 62 36.60 26.10 21.60
C ALA A 62 36.08 27.10 20.56
N ALA A 63 35.76 28.34 20.96
CA ALA A 63 35.26 29.39 20.03
C ALA A 63 36.27 29.79 18.96
N ALA A 64 37.55 29.49 19.14
CA ALA A 64 38.63 29.67 18.19
C ALA A 64 39.47 28.38 18.13
N PRO A 65 40.39 28.20 17.15
CA PRO A 65 41.31 27.07 17.14
C PRO A 65 42.07 26.94 18.45
N VAL A 66 42.07 25.74 19.02
CA VAL A 66 42.63 25.46 20.37
C VAL A 66 43.05 24.02 20.50
N SER A 67 44.03 23.74 21.39
CA SER A 67 44.37 22.38 21.80
C SER A 67 43.71 22.05 23.14
N LEU A 68 43.05 20.91 23.20
CA LEU A 68 42.30 20.43 24.38
C LEU A 68 42.86 19.05 24.82
N ALA A 69 42.88 18.80 26.13
CA ALA A 69 43.23 17.50 26.66
C ALA A 69 42.14 16.45 26.34
N VAL A 70 42.57 15.24 25.94
CA VAL A 70 41.63 14.15 25.67
C VAL A 70 41.17 13.49 26.94
N ALA A 71 39.89 13.57 27.23
CA ALA A 71 39.25 13.04 28.46
C ALA A 71 38.67 11.63 28.27
N GLY A 72 38.80 11.03 27.10
CA GLY A 72 38.34 9.69 26.82
C GLY A 72 37.58 9.55 25.50
N ARG A 73 36.73 8.51 25.43
CA ARG A 73 35.95 8.16 24.22
C ARG A 73 34.54 7.72 24.65
N ILE A 74 33.54 8.05 23.82
CA ILE A 74 32.14 7.63 23.99
C ILE A 74 31.68 7.02 22.66
N THR A 75 31.11 5.82 22.73
CA THR A 75 30.47 5.15 21.58
C THR A 75 28.96 5.12 21.74
N ALA A 76 28.23 4.78 20.66
CA ALA A 76 26.78 4.63 20.74
C ALA A 76 26.39 3.58 21.79
N GLY A 77 25.42 3.93 22.63
CA GLY A 77 24.99 3.11 23.78
C GLY A 77 25.75 3.33 25.07
N GLU A 78 26.81 4.13 25.07
CA GLU A 78 27.55 4.54 26.28
C GLU A 78 27.16 5.95 26.71
N THR A 79 27.27 6.25 27.98
CA THR A 79 27.11 7.60 28.53
C THR A 79 28.43 8.10 29.08
N GLY A 80 28.75 9.37 28.82
CA GLY A 80 29.98 10.00 29.32
C GLY A 80 29.82 10.65 30.70
N ALA A 81 30.94 10.81 31.42
CA ALA A 81 31.01 11.69 32.57
C ALA A 81 30.94 13.17 32.16
N PRO A 82 30.57 14.11 33.05
CA PRO A 82 30.56 15.54 32.77
C PRO A 82 31.91 16.02 32.19
N LEU A 83 31.84 16.79 31.11
CA LEU A 83 33.03 17.26 30.39
C LEU A 83 33.65 18.45 31.16
N ARG A 84 34.91 18.30 31.56
CA ARG A 84 35.64 19.38 32.27
C ARG A 84 36.06 20.48 31.25
N ALA A 85 36.20 21.70 31.79
CA ALA A 85 36.75 22.80 30.99
C ALA A 85 38.16 22.45 30.48
N GLY A 86 38.43 22.88 29.25
CA GLY A 86 39.72 22.61 28.58
C GLY A 86 39.96 21.16 28.13
N THR A 87 38.89 20.33 28.09
CA THR A 87 38.97 18.94 27.65
C THR A 87 38.03 18.65 26.44
N ALA A 88 38.35 17.60 25.70
CA ALA A 88 37.56 17.05 24.62
C ALA A 88 37.38 15.54 24.81
N VAL A 89 36.24 15.01 24.40
CA VAL A 89 35.96 13.56 24.38
C VAL A 89 35.75 13.11 22.94
N LYS A 90 36.47 12.07 22.52
CA LYS A 90 36.24 11.45 21.22
C LYS A 90 34.85 10.84 21.22
N ILE A 91 34.00 11.21 20.26
CA ILE A 91 32.60 10.79 20.21
C ILE A 91 32.26 10.21 18.82
N MET A 92 31.44 9.17 18.82
CA MET A 92 30.94 8.56 17.60
C MET A 92 29.53 9.04 17.27
N THR A 93 29.18 9.03 15.99
CA THR A 93 27.83 9.33 15.49
C THR A 93 26.78 8.52 16.25
N GLY A 94 25.72 9.18 16.68
CA GLY A 94 24.63 8.57 17.45
C GLY A 94 24.89 8.44 18.96
N ALA A 95 26.11 8.66 19.43
CA ALA A 95 26.42 8.62 20.86
C ALA A 95 25.85 9.85 21.60
N PRO A 96 25.35 9.69 22.84
CA PRO A 96 24.90 10.81 23.67
C PRO A 96 26.07 11.75 23.98
N LEU A 97 25.80 13.06 23.90
CA LEU A 97 26.76 14.05 24.37
C LEU A 97 26.98 13.87 25.88
N PRO A 98 28.23 13.94 26.36
CA PRO A 98 28.47 13.99 27.78
C PRO A 98 27.89 15.28 28.37
N PRO A 99 27.42 15.29 29.62
CA PRO A 99 26.97 16.52 30.27
C PRO A 99 28.03 17.62 30.13
N ASP A 100 27.58 18.85 29.98
CA ASP A 100 28.37 20.07 29.76
C ASP A 100 29.00 20.21 28.34
N ALA A 101 28.98 19.19 27.50
CA ALA A 101 29.29 19.35 26.07
C ALA A 101 28.05 19.86 25.31
N ASP A 102 28.27 20.80 24.41
CA ASP A 102 27.23 21.41 23.57
C ASP A 102 27.57 21.44 22.09
N ALA A 103 28.69 20.84 21.67
CA ALA A 103 29.09 20.82 20.26
C ALA A 103 29.98 19.64 19.95
N VAL A 104 30.04 19.27 18.66
CA VAL A 104 30.96 18.24 18.12
C VAL A 104 31.72 18.84 16.94
N LEU A 105 33.07 18.87 17.03
CA LEU A 105 33.89 19.14 15.88
C LEU A 105 34.23 17.82 15.17
N GLN A 106 34.04 17.77 13.85
CA GLN A 106 34.36 16.59 13.04
C GLN A 106 35.84 16.20 13.17
N VAL A 107 36.13 14.91 13.07
CA VAL A 107 37.50 14.38 13.20
C VAL A 107 38.44 14.97 12.12
N GLU A 108 37.93 15.23 10.93
CA GLU A 108 38.68 15.80 9.79
C GLU A 108 39.21 17.22 10.05
N GLU A 109 38.56 17.94 10.97
CA GLU A 109 38.91 19.31 11.35
C GLU A 109 39.81 19.34 12.61
N SER A 110 40.37 18.23 12.98
CA SER A 110 41.20 18.08 14.18
C SER A 110 42.50 17.31 13.90
N GLU A 111 43.44 17.41 14.81
CA GLU A 111 44.70 16.64 14.81
C GLU A 111 44.98 16.10 16.20
N LEU A 112 44.94 14.79 16.34
CA LEU A 112 45.30 14.13 17.57
C LEU A 112 46.83 14.05 17.69
N ALA A 113 47.39 14.49 18.80
CA ALA A 113 48.80 14.38 19.06
C ALA A 113 49.27 12.90 19.10
N SER A 114 50.54 12.66 18.82
CA SER A 114 51.11 11.31 18.76
C SER A 114 51.06 10.52 20.07
N ASP A 115 51.00 11.23 21.20
CA ASP A 115 50.81 10.65 22.53
C ASP A 115 49.33 10.28 22.82
N GLY A 116 48.39 10.77 22.03
CA GLY A 116 46.96 10.56 22.21
C GLY A 116 46.33 11.37 23.37
N GLU A 117 47.09 12.24 24.03
CA GLU A 117 46.66 12.96 25.24
C GLU A 117 46.05 14.35 24.92
N THR A 118 46.37 14.90 23.73
CA THR A 118 45.83 16.20 23.30
C THR A 118 45.29 16.15 21.89
N VAL A 119 44.26 16.96 21.61
CA VAL A 119 43.69 17.15 20.28
C VAL A 119 43.73 18.63 19.92
N ALA A 120 44.28 18.98 18.78
CA ALA A 120 44.24 20.33 18.22
C ALA A 120 43.02 20.47 17.31
N LEU A 121 42.13 21.38 17.68
CA LEU A 121 40.95 21.79 16.87
C LEU A 121 41.38 22.87 15.91
N ARG A 122 41.23 22.63 14.61
CA ARG A 122 41.68 23.53 13.53
C ARG A 122 40.73 24.68 13.28
N LYS A 123 39.46 24.58 13.78
CA LYS A 123 38.41 25.59 13.61
C LYS A 123 37.74 25.89 14.95
N GLY A 124 37.20 27.08 15.04
CA GLY A 124 36.30 27.44 16.12
C GLY A 124 34.97 26.69 16.03
N VAL A 125 34.40 26.37 17.18
CA VAL A 125 33.18 25.60 17.32
C VAL A 125 32.07 26.51 17.84
N ARG A 126 30.93 26.53 17.17
CA ARG A 126 29.73 27.24 17.66
C ARG A 126 28.86 26.28 18.48
N PRO A 127 28.05 26.83 19.42
CA PRO A 127 27.09 26.00 20.14
C PRO A 127 26.22 25.16 19.22
N TRP A 128 25.99 23.91 19.58
CA TRP A 128 25.16 22.91 18.89
C TRP A 128 25.63 22.53 17.49
N LEU A 129 26.90 22.78 17.16
CA LEU A 129 27.51 22.31 15.92
C LEU A 129 27.51 20.77 15.91
N ASN A 130 27.02 20.15 14.80
CA ASN A 130 27.00 18.70 14.57
C ASN A 130 26.37 17.91 15.72
N THR A 131 25.29 18.42 16.30
CA THR A 131 24.50 17.76 17.36
C THR A 131 23.03 17.75 16.97
N ALA A 132 22.31 16.71 17.38
CA ALA A 132 20.86 16.68 17.36
C ALA A 132 20.38 16.75 18.80
N ARG A 133 19.43 17.67 19.07
CA ARG A 133 18.93 17.89 20.42
C ARG A 133 17.87 16.88 20.81
N ARG A 134 17.78 16.59 22.09
CA ARG A 134 16.68 15.82 22.66
C ARG A 134 15.34 16.41 22.20
N GLY A 135 14.45 15.56 21.66
CA GLY A 135 13.13 15.95 21.19
C GLY A 135 13.12 16.83 19.94
N GLU A 136 14.20 16.83 19.14
CA GLU A 136 14.28 17.60 17.89
C GLU A 136 13.36 17.03 16.82
N ASP A 137 13.26 15.70 16.72
CA ASP A 137 12.40 15.02 15.74
C ASP A 137 10.93 14.99 16.23
N TRP A 138 10.70 14.60 17.49
CA TRP A 138 9.40 14.69 18.14
C TRP A 138 9.55 14.76 19.68
N ARG A 139 8.56 15.30 20.33
CA ARG A 139 8.45 15.35 21.79
C ARG A 139 7.43 14.35 22.29
N ARG A 140 7.57 13.94 23.52
CA ARG A 140 6.58 13.10 24.19
C ARG A 140 5.18 13.74 24.10
N GLY A 141 4.20 12.94 23.60
CA GLY A 141 2.83 13.35 23.40
C GLY A 141 2.51 13.85 22.01
N ASP A 142 3.51 14.12 21.15
CA ASP A 142 3.27 14.47 19.75
C ASP A 142 2.65 13.28 19.02
N VAL A 143 1.67 13.55 18.16
CA VAL A 143 1.12 12.52 17.25
C VAL A 143 2.13 12.27 16.14
N VAL A 144 2.76 11.10 16.17
CA VAL A 144 3.79 10.70 15.19
C VAL A 144 3.17 9.96 14.01
N VAL A 145 2.18 9.11 14.27
CA VAL A 145 1.44 8.41 13.22
C VAL A 145 -0.05 8.66 13.40
N PRO A 146 -0.69 9.46 12.53
CA PRO A 146 -2.12 9.73 12.63
C PRO A 146 -2.98 8.49 12.35
N ARG A 147 -4.15 8.42 12.98
CA ARG A 147 -5.18 7.43 12.69
C ARG A 147 -5.48 7.34 11.19
N GLY A 148 -5.65 6.12 10.68
CA GLY A 148 -5.95 5.86 9.29
C GLY A 148 -4.73 5.82 8.37
N THR A 149 -3.54 6.16 8.87
CA THR A 149 -2.29 6.01 8.13
C THR A 149 -2.09 4.55 7.75
N ARG A 150 -1.83 4.28 6.47
CA ARG A 150 -1.48 2.94 6.01
C ARG A 150 -0.09 2.57 6.52
N ILE A 151 0.01 1.40 7.14
CA ILE A 151 1.28 0.87 7.61
C ILE A 151 2.02 0.23 6.43
N ASP A 152 2.94 0.97 5.85
CA ASP A 152 3.95 0.48 4.92
C ASP A 152 5.27 0.18 5.65
N ALA A 153 6.34 -0.13 4.94
CA ALA A 153 7.62 -0.46 5.55
C ALA A 153 8.20 0.69 6.38
N THR A 154 8.04 1.94 5.94
CA THR A 154 8.56 3.12 6.65
C THR A 154 7.75 3.43 7.89
N VAL A 155 6.42 3.37 7.79
CA VAL A 155 5.52 3.54 8.94
C VAL A 155 5.71 2.40 9.95
N GLN A 156 5.91 1.15 9.50
CA GLN A 156 6.20 0.03 10.38
C GLN A 156 7.50 0.23 11.17
N ALA A 157 8.56 0.72 10.52
CA ALA A 157 9.80 1.07 11.18
C ALA A 157 9.61 2.23 12.18
N LEU A 158 8.80 3.23 11.81
CA LEU A 158 8.48 4.35 12.70
C LEU A 158 7.71 3.90 13.94
N VAL A 159 6.73 2.98 13.79
CA VAL A 159 6.01 2.36 14.92
C VAL A 159 6.96 1.57 15.82
N ALA A 160 7.95 0.85 15.23
CA ALA A 160 9.00 0.19 15.99
C ALA A 160 9.85 1.19 16.80
N MET A 161 10.19 2.35 16.22
CA MET A 161 10.90 3.43 16.94
C MET A 161 10.09 4.01 18.09
N LEU A 162 8.76 3.97 18.04
CA LEU A 162 7.88 4.33 19.16
C LEU A 162 7.85 3.24 20.25
N GLY A 163 8.42 2.06 20.03
CA GLY A 163 8.42 0.94 20.96
C GLY A 163 7.07 0.24 21.06
N LEU A 164 6.22 0.33 20.03
CA LEU A 164 4.86 -0.21 20.04
C LEU A 164 4.80 -1.60 19.39
N ASP A 165 4.52 -2.61 20.18
CA ASP A 165 4.15 -3.97 19.77
C ASP A 165 3.33 -4.60 20.91
N PRO A 166 2.04 -4.95 20.71
CA PRO A 166 1.27 -4.88 19.46
C PRO A 166 0.81 -3.46 19.09
N VAL A 167 0.41 -3.31 17.82
CA VAL A 167 -0.03 -2.04 17.21
C VAL A 167 -1.56 -1.95 17.21
N PRO A 168 -2.17 -0.84 17.67
CA PRO A 168 -3.59 -0.57 17.47
C PRO A 168 -3.93 -0.45 15.98
N SER A 169 -4.65 -1.43 15.45
CA SER A 169 -4.97 -1.55 14.03
C SER A 169 -6.32 -2.24 13.82
N TYR A 170 -6.50 -2.98 12.76
CA TYR A 170 -7.74 -3.69 12.45
C TYR A 170 -7.47 -5.15 12.08
N ALA A 171 -8.38 -6.06 12.48
CA ALA A 171 -8.33 -7.45 12.07
C ALA A 171 -8.55 -7.57 10.55
N LEU A 172 -7.89 -8.54 9.92
CA LEU A 172 -8.18 -8.90 8.54
C LEU A 172 -9.53 -9.60 8.45
N PRO A 173 -10.31 -9.36 7.37
CA PRO A 173 -11.49 -10.18 7.08
C PRO A 173 -11.06 -11.59 6.64
N THR A 174 -11.87 -12.59 6.93
CA THR A 174 -11.78 -13.89 6.26
C THR A 174 -12.33 -13.76 4.86
N VAL A 175 -11.60 -14.25 3.84
CA VAL A 175 -11.97 -14.09 2.42
C VAL A 175 -12.00 -15.45 1.75
N CYS A 176 -13.08 -15.72 1.01
CA CYS A 176 -13.19 -16.85 0.12
C CYS A 176 -13.23 -16.39 -1.33
N VAL A 177 -12.46 -17.05 -2.21
CA VAL A 177 -12.43 -16.78 -3.66
C VAL A 177 -12.90 -18.02 -4.39
N VAL A 178 -13.95 -17.87 -5.20
CA VAL A 178 -14.59 -18.96 -5.94
C VAL A 178 -14.70 -18.59 -7.42
N PRO A 179 -13.84 -19.09 -8.30
CA PRO A 179 -14.05 -19.03 -9.75
C PRO A 179 -15.18 -20.00 -10.15
N THR A 180 -16.02 -19.60 -11.10
CA THR A 180 -17.16 -20.42 -11.59
C THR A 180 -17.10 -20.56 -13.11
N GLY A 181 -17.46 -21.73 -13.61
CA GLY A 181 -17.54 -22.04 -15.04
C GLY A 181 -17.22 -23.49 -15.36
N ASP A 182 -18.06 -24.16 -16.14
CA ASP A 182 -17.86 -25.54 -16.60
C ASP A 182 -16.69 -25.66 -17.60
N GLU A 183 -16.31 -24.55 -18.25
CA GLU A 183 -15.17 -24.47 -19.15
C GLU A 183 -13.82 -24.44 -18.41
N LEU A 184 -13.82 -24.20 -17.11
CA LEU A 184 -12.58 -23.94 -16.36
C LEU A 184 -11.89 -25.24 -15.94
N VAL A 185 -10.59 -25.30 -16.22
CA VAL A 185 -9.71 -26.41 -15.84
C VAL A 185 -8.64 -25.90 -14.87
N PRO A 186 -8.35 -26.63 -13.78
CA PRO A 186 -7.30 -26.21 -12.85
C PRO A 186 -5.94 -26.06 -13.54
N PRO A 187 -5.16 -25.04 -13.21
CA PRO A 187 -3.77 -24.91 -13.68
C PRO A 187 -2.95 -26.14 -13.27
N GLY A 188 -2.11 -26.62 -14.19
CA GLY A 188 -1.31 -27.84 -13.98
C GLY A 188 -1.99 -29.13 -14.42
N SER A 189 -3.26 -29.11 -14.86
CA SER A 189 -3.91 -30.27 -15.49
C SER A 189 -3.18 -30.68 -16.78
N ALA A 190 -3.00 -31.98 -16.99
CA ALA A 190 -2.26 -32.52 -18.13
C ALA A 190 -2.93 -32.23 -19.48
N THR A 191 -4.26 -32.11 -19.50
CA THR A 191 -5.05 -31.86 -20.72
C THR A 191 -6.14 -30.83 -20.46
N VAL A 192 -6.50 -30.13 -21.52
CA VAL A 192 -7.67 -29.23 -21.56
C VAL A 192 -8.67 -29.84 -22.52
N PRO A 193 -9.91 -30.16 -22.08
CA PRO A 193 -10.92 -30.71 -22.97
C PRO A 193 -11.32 -29.70 -24.05
N PRO A 194 -11.89 -30.13 -25.19
CA PRO A 194 -12.43 -29.22 -26.18
C PRO A 194 -13.43 -28.25 -25.56
N GLY A 195 -13.24 -26.94 -25.78
CA GLY A 195 -14.06 -25.89 -25.18
C GLY A 195 -13.59 -25.44 -23.78
N GLY A 196 -12.65 -26.16 -23.17
CA GLY A 196 -12.10 -25.78 -21.87
C GLY A 196 -10.98 -24.73 -21.97
N ILE A 197 -10.74 -24.04 -20.86
CA ILE A 197 -9.64 -23.10 -20.67
C ILE A 197 -9.05 -23.27 -19.24
N PHE A 198 -7.77 -22.94 -19.06
CA PHE A 198 -7.21 -22.92 -17.72
C PHE A 198 -7.78 -21.77 -16.90
N GLU A 199 -8.11 -22.08 -15.63
CA GLU A 199 -8.53 -21.11 -14.64
C GLU A 199 -7.41 -20.10 -14.38
N SER A 200 -7.72 -18.81 -14.43
CA SER A 200 -6.75 -17.73 -14.18
C SER A 200 -7.27 -16.66 -13.21
N ASN A 201 -8.59 -16.53 -13.06
CA ASN A 201 -9.20 -15.45 -12.28
C ASN A 201 -9.06 -15.65 -10.78
N GLY A 202 -9.24 -16.86 -10.27
CA GLY A 202 -9.01 -17.18 -8.85
C GLY A 202 -7.55 -16.96 -8.47
N THR A 203 -6.63 -17.36 -9.36
CA THR A 203 -5.20 -17.08 -9.22
C THR A 203 -4.91 -15.59 -9.19
N LEU A 204 -5.46 -14.82 -10.15
CA LEU A 204 -5.32 -13.36 -10.23
C LEU A 204 -5.86 -12.66 -8.99
N VAL A 205 -7.10 -12.95 -8.61
CA VAL A 205 -7.76 -12.31 -7.46
C VAL A 205 -7.01 -12.62 -6.16
N THR A 206 -6.57 -13.87 -5.99
CA THR A 206 -5.78 -14.27 -4.82
C THR A 206 -4.45 -13.52 -4.73
N ALA A 207 -3.77 -13.33 -5.86
CA ALA A 207 -2.53 -12.55 -5.93
C ALA A 207 -2.78 -11.08 -5.58
N LEU A 208 -3.81 -10.45 -6.16
CA LEU A 208 -4.19 -9.05 -5.89
C LEU A 208 -4.61 -8.83 -4.43
N LEU A 209 -5.28 -9.80 -3.80
CA LEU A 209 -5.59 -9.78 -2.38
C LEU A 209 -4.33 -9.74 -1.52
N ARG A 210 -3.34 -10.58 -1.82
CA ARG A 210 -2.05 -10.63 -1.11
C ARG A 210 -1.19 -9.39 -1.36
N GLU A 211 -1.24 -8.83 -2.57
CA GLU A 211 -0.60 -7.53 -2.85
C GLU A 211 -1.23 -6.39 -2.06
N THR A 212 -2.54 -6.43 -1.85
CA THR A 212 -3.28 -5.40 -1.10
C THR A 212 -3.02 -5.51 0.40
N LEU A 213 -3.09 -6.73 0.93
CA LEU A 213 -2.94 -7.08 2.35
C LEU A 213 -2.02 -8.31 2.46
N PRO A 214 -0.71 -8.13 2.71
CA PRO A 214 0.29 -9.22 2.62
C PRO A 214 0.01 -10.44 3.51
N ASP A 215 -0.62 -10.22 4.67
CA ASP A 215 -0.94 -11.29 5.61
C ASP A 215 -2.30 -11.96 5.35
N LEU A 216 -3.05 -11.48 4.36
CA LEU A 216 -4.32 -12.10 4.00
C LEU A 216 -4.09 -13.50 3.39
N ARG A 217 -4.83 -14.47 3.88
CA ARG A 217 -4.79 -15.87 3.41
C ARG A 217 -6.17 -16.27 2.92
N PRO A 218 -6.51 -16.02 1.64
CA PRO A 218 -7.80 -16.37 1.09
C PRO A 218 -8.01 -17.88 1.08
N THR A 219 -9.24 -18.33 1.38
CA THR A 219 -9.70 -19.70 1.14
C THR A 219 -10.06 -19.82 -0.34
N CYS A 220 -9.56 -20.87 -1.01
CA CYS A 220 -9.85 -21.16 -2.41
C CYS A 220 -10.33 -22.63 -2.49
N PRO A 221 -11.64 -22.91 -2.40
CA PRO A 221 -12.14 -24.28 -2.35
C PRO A 221 -12.08 -25.02 -3.69
N GLY A 222 -11.74 -24.32 -4.77
CA GLY A 222 -11.67 -24.84 -6.12
C GLY A 222 -12.58 -24.11 -7.09
N ILE A 223 -12.80 -24.68 -8.27
CA ILE A 223 -13.65 -24.16 -9.32
C ILE A 223 -15.07 -24.69 -9.09
N ALA A 224 -16.04 -23.78 -8.98
CA ALA A 224 -17.44 -24.16 -8.87
C ALA A 224 -18.03 -24.42 -10.26
N PRO A 225 -18.65 -25.59 -10.51
CA PRO A 225 -19.34 -25.84 -11.76
C PRO A 225 -20.66 -25.07 -11.84
N ASP A 226 -21.17 -24.87 -13.06
CA ASP A 226 -22.44 -24.19 -13.32
C ASP A 226 -23.67 -25.12 -13.08
N GLU A 227 -23.53 -26.09 -12.17
CA GLU A 227 -24.59 -26.97 -11.73
C GLU A 227 -25.11 -26.54 -10.35
N ARG A 228 -26.42 -26.38 -10.23
CA ARG A 228 -27.09 -25.77 -9.07
C ARG A 228 -26.68 -26.38 -7.72
N ARG A 229 -26.65 -27.73 -7.62
CA ARG A 229 -26.33 -28.42 -6.37
C ARG A 229 -24.87 -28.22 -5.99
N ALA A 230 -23.99 -28.39 -6.95
CA ALA A 230 -22.54 -28.25 -6.72
C ALA A 230 -22.17 -26.78 -6.43
N LEU A 231 -22.64 -25.82 -7.25
CA LEU A 231 -22.47 -24.40 -6.98
C LEU A 231 -23.00 -24.01 -5.61
N GLY A 232 -24.15 -24.58 -5.18
CA GLY A 232 -24.72 -24.36 -3.85
C GLY A 232 -23.75 -24.65 -2.73
N ALA A 233 -23.03 -25.77 -2.78
CA ALA A 233 -22.03 -26.12 -1.77
C ALA A 233 -20.87 -25.10 -1.70
N PHE A 234 -20.39 -24.60 -2.85
CA PHE A 234 -19.35 -23.56 -2.88
C PHE A 234 -19.86 -22.25 -2.30
N LEU A 235 -21.11 -21.86 -2.60
CA LEU A 235 -21.71 -20.66 -2.03
C LEU A 235 -21.89 -20.76 -0.52
N ASP A 236 -22.24 -21.93 0.01
CA ASP A 236 -22.38 -22.15 1.45
C ASP A 236 -21.02 -22.03 2.16
N VAL A 237 -19.94 -22.62 1.58
CA VAL A 237 -18.57 -22.39 2.05
C VAL A 237 -18.19 -20.92 1.97
N GLY A 238 -18.48 -20.26 0.85
CA GLY A 238 -18.10 -18.88 0.61
C GLY A 238 -18.79 -17.90 1.57
N THR A 239 -20.10 -18.06 1.79
CA THR A 239 -20.89 -17.17 2.66
C THR A 239 -20.61 -17.39 4.16
N ALA A 240 -19.88 -18.44 4.54
CA ALA A 240 -19.37 -18.62 5.90
C ALA A 240 -18.20 -17.64 6.23
N HIS A 241 -17.61 -17.01 5.24
CA HIS A 241 -16.52 -16.02 5.41
C HIS A 241 -17.08 -14.59 5.55
N ASP A 242 -16.23 -13.64 5.95
CA ASP A 242 -16.60 -12.21 6.00
C ASP A 242 -16.76 -11.62 4.59
N VAL A 243 -16.01 -12.16 3.62
CA VAL A 243 -16.03 -11.73 2.22
C VAL A 243 -16.03 -12.94 1.30
N LEU A 244 -16.95 -12.94 0.34
CA LEU A 244 -16.99 -13.88 -0.77
C LEU A 244 -16.71 -13.13 -2.08
N ILE A 245 -15.69 -13.54 -2.81
CA ILE A 245 -15.39 -13.03 -4.15
C ILE A 245 -15.62 -14.14 -5.17
N LEU A 246 -16.57 -13.93 -6.07
CA LEU A 246 -16.85 -14.84 -7.18
C LEU A 246 -16.28 -14.24 -8.47
N SER A 247 -15.80 -15.08 -9.35
CA SER A 247 -15.38 -14.68 -10.68
C SER A 247 -16.00 -15.60 -11.72
N GLY A 248 -16.83 -15.04 -12.59
CA GLY A 248 -17.74 -15.77 -13.48
C GLY A 248 -19.15 -15.84 -12.89
N GLY A 249 -20.11 -16.27 -13.71
CA GLY A 249 -21.50 -16.48 -13.29
C GLY A 249 -22.26 -15.23 -12.79
N VAL A 250 -21.80 -14.00 -13.07
CA VAL A 250 -22.41 -12.75 -12.60
C VAL A 250 -22.93 -11.86 -13.74
N SER A 251 -22.98 -12.39 -14.95
CA SER A 251 -23.56 -11.72 -16.10
C SER A 251 -25.08 -12.04 -16.18
N MET A 252 -25.83 -11.31 -16.95
CA MET A 252 -27.28 -11.53 -17.12
C MET A 252 -27.59 -12.55 -18.23
N GLY A 253 -26.79 -13.60 -18.39
CA GLY A 253 -27.07 -14.70 -19.30
C GLY A 253 -28.14 -15.64 -18.72
N ASP A 254 -28.91 -16.29 -19.58
CA ASP A 254 -29.97 -17.24 -19.18
C ASP A 254 -29.47 -18.44 -18.37
N LEU A 255 -28.15 -18.65 -18.36
CA LEU A 255 -27.45 -19.73 -17.62
C LEU A 255 -26.74 -19.27 -16.35
N ASP A 256 -26.89 -18.00 -15.97
CA ASP A 256 -26.19 -17.43 -14.80
C ASP A 256 -26.92 -17.79 -13.51
N LEU A 257 -26.42 -18.78 -12.80
CA LEU A 257 -27.02 -19.30 -11.56
C LEU A 257 -26.56 -18.55 -10.29
N VAL A 258 -25.41 -17.84 -10.34
CA VAL A 258 -24.78 -17.27 -9.15
C VAL A 258 -25.66 -16.21 -8.48
N ALA A 259 -26.08 -15.19 -9.20
CA ALA A 259 -26.87 -14.12 -8.63
C ALA A 259 -28.25 -14.57 -8.11
N PRO A 260 -29.05 -15.41 -8.83
CA PRO A 260 -30.28 -16.01 -8.30
C PRO A 260 -30.04 -16.83 -7.02
N MET A 261 -29.05 -17.70 -6.99
CA MET A 261 -28.76 -18.57 -5.84
C MET A 261 -28.24 -17.79 -4.62
N LEU A 262 -27.55 -16.70 -4.82
CA LEU A 262 -27.17 -15.77 -3.74
C LEU A 262 -28.39 -15.03 -3.21
N LYS A 263 -29.32 -14.60 -4.06
CA LYS A 263 -30.60 -13.98 -3.64
C LYS A 263 -31.46 -14.95 -2.82
N GLU A 264 -31.48 -16.23 -3.17
CA GLU A 264 -32.12 -17.29 -2.35
C GLU A 264 -31.47 -17.43 -0.96
N ARG A 265 -30.18 -17.12 -0.83
CA ARG A 265 -29.44 -17.08 0.44
C ARG A 265 -29.56 -15.74 1.16
N GLY A 266 -30.44 -14.86 0.68
CA GLY A 266 -30.70 -13.56 1.30
C GLY A 266 -29.74 -12.45 0.87
N LEU A 267 -29.08 -12.58 -0.27
CA LEU A 267 -28.27 -11.48 -0.81
C LEU A 267 -29.17 -10.26 -1.07
N VAL A 268 -28.79 -9.14 -0.45
CA VAL A 268 -29.37 -7.82 -0.76
C VAL A 268 -28.35 -7.05 -1.61
N PRO A 269 -28.53 -7.00 -2.93
CA PRO A 269 -27.58 -6.34 -3.81
C PRO A 269 -27.66 -4.81 -3.67
N THR A 270 -26.53 -4.17 -3.49
CA THR A 270 -26.38 -2.70 -3.53
C THR A 270 -25.97 -2.25 -4.92
N ILE A 271 -25.10 -3.05 -5.60
CA ILE A 271 -24.63 -2.79 -6.97
C ILE A 271 -24.83 -4.06 -7.79
N GLU A 272 -25.41 -3.95 -8.99
CA GLU A 272 -25.52 -5.08 -9.94
C GLU A 272 -24.79 -4.81 -11.26
N LYS A 273 -24.59 -3.55 -11.62
CA LYS A 273 -23.89 -3.15 -12.86
C LYS A 273 -23.26 -1.77 -12.69
N VAL A 274 -22.06 -1.60 -13.26
CA VAL A 274 -21.33 -0.31 -13.28
C VAL A 274 -21.08 0.15 -14.72
N ALA A 275 -21.16 1.46 -14.95
CA ALA A 275 -20.97 2.08 -16.26
C ALA A 275 -19.50 2.22 -16.66
N ILE A 276 -18.74 1.11 -16.66
CA ILE A 276 -17.33 1.04 -17.05
C ILE A 276 -17.11 0.07 -18.21
N LYS A 277 -15.96 0.18 -18.86
CA LYS A 277 -15.46 -0.75 -19.90
C LYS A 277 -13.94 -0.89 -19.75
N PRO A 278 -13.45 -2.14 -19.53
CA PRO A 278 -14.18 -3.38 -19.27
C PRO A 278 -14.77 -3.41 -17.84
N GLY A 279 -15.64 -4.39 -17.55
CA GLY A 279 -16.14 -4.61 -16.18
C GLY A 279 -17.58 -4.17 -15.91
N LYS A 280 -18.45 -4.07 -16.95
CA LYS A 280 -19.88 -3.72 -16.77
C LYS A 280 -20.63 -4.61 -15.78
N PRO A 281 -20.55 -5.96 -15.84
CA PRO A 281 -21.07 -6.81 -14.77
C PRO A 281 -20.22 -6.61 -13.52
N PHE A 282 -20.88 -6.26 -12.42
CA PHE A 282 -20.24 -6.15 -11.11
C PHE A 282 -21.33 -6.23 -10.05
N LEU A 283 -21.28 -7.29 -9.24
CA LEU A 283 -22.23 -7.51 -8.15
C LEU A 283 -21.57 -7.16 -6.82
N PHE A 284 -22.29 -6.40 -5.99
CA PHE A 284 -21.88 -6.10 -4.63
C PHE A 284 -23.11 -6.06 -3.73
N GLY A 285 -23.03 -6.70 -2.57
CA GLY A 285 -24.09 -6.72 -1.57
C GLY A 285 -23.73 -7.61 -0.39
N ASP A 286 -24.69 -7.79 0.51
CA ASP A 286 -24.52 -8.54 1.75
C ASP A 286 -25.45 -9.74 1.83
N VAL A 287 -24.93 -10.82 2.39
CA VAL A 287 -25.68 -11.99 2.85
C VAL A 287 -25.59 -12.04 4.38
N ARG A 288 -26.74 -12.06 5.06
CA ARG A 288 -26.78 -12.28 6.52
C ARG A 288 -26.63 -13.76 6.81
N ARG A 289 -25.70 -14.09 7.71
CA ARG A 289 -25.45 -15.46 8.15
C ARG A 289 -26.39 -15.84 9.31
N ALA A 290 -26.62 -17.13 9.49
CA ALA A 290 -27.45 -17.64 10.57
C ALA A 290 -26.89 -17.34 11.98
N ASP A 291 -25.57 -17.14 12.10
CA ASP A 291 -24.88 -16.73 13.33
C ASP A 291 -25.00 -15.23 13.65
N GLY A 292 -25.75 -14.47 12.84
CA GLY A 292 -25.89 -13.02 12.95
C GLY A 292 -24.78 -12.24 12.28
N GLY A 293 -23.74 -12.90 11.78
CA GLY A 293 -22.65 -12.27 11.00
C GLY A 293 -23.13 -11.85 9.61
N VAL A 294 -22.26 -11.19 8.88
CA VAL A 294 -22.54 -10.76 7.51
C VAL A 294 -21.37 -11.14 6.62
N CYS A 295 -21.70 -11.74 5.46
CA CYS A 295 -20.77 -11.95 4.37
C CYS A 295 -20.99 -10.88 3.31
N THR A 296 -19.96 -10.10 3.02
CA THR A 296 -19.99 -9.15 1.90
C THR A 296 -19.58 -9.87 0.61
N VAL A 297 -20.42 -9.80 -0.40
CA VAL A 297 -20.25 -10.53 -1.67
C VAL A 297 -19.80 -9.57 -2.76
N PHE A 298 -18.75 -9.95 -3.46
CA PHE A 298 -18.31 -9.35 -4.72
C PHE A 298 -18.43 -10.38 -5.85
N GLY A 299 -19.19 -10.05 -6.87
CA GLY A 299 -19.24 -10.82 -8.11
C GLY A 299 -18.50 -10.09 -9.21
N LEU A 300 -17.38 -10.66 -9.66
CA LEU A 300 -16.50 -10.12 -10.70
C LEU A 300 -16.80 -10.79 -12.04
N PRO A 301 -16.58 -10.08 -13.18
CA PRO A 301 -16.79 -10.67 -14.51
C PRO A 301 -15.91 -11.91 -14.75
N GLY A 302 -16.34 -12.83 -15.61
CA GLY A 302 -15.56 -14.00 -16.01
C GLY A 302 -14.31 -13.67 -16.85
N ASN A 303 -14.31 -12.54 -17.59
CA ASN A 303 -13.14 -12.12 -18.36
C ASN A 303 -12.02 -11.56 -17.47
N PRO A 304 -10.78 -12.03 -17.57
CA PRO A 304 -9.71 -11.73 -16.60
C PRO A 304 -9.31 -10.25 -16.52
N VAL A 305 -9.29 -9.53 -17.64
CA VAL A 305 -9.02 -8.08 -17.61
C VAL A 305 -10.15 -7.33 -16.93
N SER A 306 -11.40 -7.75 -17.12
CA SER A 306 -12.55 -7.16 -16.41
C SER A 306 -12.49 -7.44 -14.90
N SER A 307 -12.11 -8.68 -14.51
CA SER A 307 -11.92 -9.06 -13.11
C SER A 307 -10.83 -8.22 -12.45
N CYS A 308 -9.69 -8.03 -13.09
CA CYS A 308 -8.62 -7.18 -12.59
C CYS A 308 -9.07 -5.73 -12.43
N VAL A 309 -9.70 -5.15 -13.47
CA VAL A 309 -10.17 -3.76 -13.44
C VAL A 309 -11.21 -3.55 -12.33
N THR A 310 -12.19 -4.45 -12.18
CA THR A 310 -13.20 -4.32 -11.13
C THR A 310 -12.63 -4.57 -9.73
N PHE A 311 -11.63 -5.43 -9.61
CA PHE A 311 -10.90 -5.61 -8.35
C PHE A 311 -10.16 -4.32 -7.95
N GLU A 312 -9.34 -3.77 -8.83
CA GLU A 312 -8.54 -2.56 -8.57
C GLU A 312 -9.43 -1.36 -8.25
N LEU A 313 -10.53 -1.19 -8.98
CA LEU A 313 -11.42 -0.05 -8.83
C LEU A 313 -12.34 -0.15 -7.59
N PHE A 314 -12.78 -1.35 -7.20
CA PHE A 314 -13.86 -1.50 -6.24
C PHE A 314 -13.50 -2.37 -5.03
N VAL A 315 -12.92 -3.57 -5.26
CA VAL A 315 -12.60 -4.50 -4.15
C VAL A 315 -11.45 -3.98 -3.32
N LYS A 316 -10.37 -3.56 -3.96
CA LYS A 316 -9.15 -3.07 -3.30
C LYS A 316 -9.39 -1.82 -2.43
N PRO A 317 -10.05 -0.73 -2.90
CA PRO A 317 -10.37 0.42 -2.07
C PRO A 317 -11.28 0.06 -0.89
N TRP A 318 -12.26 -0.81 -1.12
CA TRP A 318 -13.15 -1.29 -0.08
C TRP A 318 -12.38 -2.07 1.01
N LEU A 319 -11.54 -3.03 0.62
CA LEU A 319 -10.68 -3.79 1.56
C LEU A 319 -9.76 -2.87 2.37
N ARG A 320 -9.11 -1.90 1.71
CA ARG A 320 -8.28 -0.90 2.39
C ARG A 320 -9.08 -0.12 3.44
N SER A 321 -10.28 0.30 3.09
CA SER A 321 -11.16 0.98 4.03
C SER A 321 -11.60 0.08 5.18
N VAL A 322 -11.87 -1.21 4.95
CA VAL A 322 -12.24 -2.19 6.01
C VAL A 322 -11.11 -2.38 7.01
N VAL A 323 -9.87 -2.37 6.57
CA VAL A 323 -8.70 -2.44 7.47
C VAL A 323 -8.24 -1.06 7.94
N GLY A 324 -9.09 -0.05 7.83
CA GLY A 324 -8.92 1.26 8.43
C GLY A 324 -7.99 2.21 7.70
N VAL A 325 -7.51 1.87 6.50
CA VAL A 325 -6.74 2.81 5.69
C VAL A 325 -7.65 3.95 5.23
N VAL A 326 -7.21 5.16 5.47
CA VAL A 326 -7.83 6.37 4.92
C VAL A 326 -6.88 6.89 3.85
N ASP A 327 -7.23 6.61 2.59
CA ASP A 327 -6.51 7.21 1.49
C ASP A 327 -6.83 8.71 1.47
N GLY A 328 -5.80 9.53 1.67
CA GLY A 328 -5.91 10.98 1.49
C GLY A 328 -6.28 11.32 0.03
N PRO A 329 -6.59 12.59 -0.27
CA PRO A 329 -6.78 13.03 -1.64
C PRO A 329 -5.47 12.83 -2.41
N VAL A 330 -5.31 11.65 -3.00
CA VAL A 330 -4.18 11.38 -3.89
C VAL A 330 -4.44 12.17 -5.17
N GLY A 331 -3.55 13.10 -5.47
CA GLY A 331 -3.55 13.73 -6.79
C GLY A 331 -3.48 12.62 -7.83
N ARG A 332 -4.48 12.53 -8.70
CA ARG A 332 -4.49 11.52 -9.76
C ARG A 332 -3.33 11.80 -10.70
N ALA A 333 -2.51 10.79 -10.95
CA ALA A 333 -1.47 10.92 -11.97
C ALA A 333 -2.11 11.15 -13.32
N THR A 334 -1.56 12.06 -14.12
CA THR A 334 -2.04 12.33 -15.47
C THR A 334 -0.92 12.11 -16.48
N ALA A 335 -1.31 11.74 -17.71
CA ALA A 335 -0.38 11.60 -18.83
C ALA A 335 -1.04 12.06 -20.11
N VAL A 336 -0.24 12.36 -21.14
CA VAL A 336 -0.73 12.64 -22.48
C VAL A 336 -1.09 11.31 -23.15
N PHE A 337 -2.33 11.15 -23.55
CA PHE A 337 -2.81 9.95 -24.20
C PHE A 337 -2.30 9.87 -25.64
N ALA A 338 -1.65 8.77 -25.99
CA ALA A 338 -1.00 8.60 -27.30
C ALA A 338 -1.44 7.28 -27.99
N PRO A 339 -2.72 7.14 -28.33
CA PRO A 339 -3.19 6.00 -29.10
C PRO A 339 -2.77 6.11 -30.57
N ALA A 340 -2.53 4.98 -31.25
CA ALA A 340 -2.25 4.97 -32.68
C ALA A 340 -3.47 5.44 -33.53
N THR A 341 -4.68 5.23 -33.01
CA THR A 341 -5.93 5.73 -33.57
C THR A 341 -6.85 6.19 -32.47
N PRO A 342 -7.68 7.24 -32.69
CA PRO A 342 -8.62 7.71 -31.70
C PRO A 342 -9.56 6.61 -31.19
N LEU A 343 -9.84 6.60 -29.90
CA LEU A 343 -10.84 5.72 -29.31
C LEU A 343 -12.22 6.35 -29.45
N LYS A 344 -13.20 5.55 -29.88
CA LYS A 344 -14.58 6.02 -30.00
C LYS A 344 -15.17 6.39 -28.65
N ALA A 345 -15.94 7.48 -28.62
CA ALA A 345 -16.80 7.81 -27.49
C ALA A 345 -17.85 6.72 -27.27
N ILE A 346 -18.02 6.27 -26.04
CA ILE A 346 -19.06 5.32 -25.64
C ILE A 346 -19.74 5.78 -24.35
N PRO A 347 -20.97 5.33 -24.05
CA PRO A 347 -21.71 5.78 -22.86
C PRO A 347 -21.21 5.17 -21.52
N ARG A 348 -19.97 4.75 -21.45
CA ARG A 348 -19.32 4.17 -20.27
C ARG A 348 -17.90 4.69 -20.15
N THR A 349 -17.42 4.93 -18.94
CA THR A 349 -16.01 5.23 -18.70
C THR A 349 -15.12 4.08 -19.16
N GLN A 350 -14.14 4.36 -20.01
CA GLN A 350 -13.20 3.36 -20.51
C GLN A 350 -11.93 3.37 -19.67
N HIS A 351 -11.49 2.19 -19.27
CA HIS A 351 -10.22 1.93 -18.60
C HIS A 351 -9.32 1.17 -19.55
N VAL A 352 -8.39 1.88 -20.17
CA VAL A 352 -7.55 1.38 -21.26
C VAL A 352 -6.19 1.01 -20.71
N PRO A 353 -5.74 -0.26 -20.83
CA PRO A 353 -4.40 -0.64 -20.41
C PRO A 353 -3.34 0.13 -21.24
N VAL A 354 -2.43 0.81 -20.52
CA VAL A 354 -1.41 1.67 -21.13
C VAL A 354 -0.03 1.37 -20.56
N ARG A 355 1.00 1.61 -21.39
CA ARG A 355 2.37 1.77 -20.95
C ARG A 355 2.66 3.25 -20.76
N ILE A 356 3.36 3.60 -19.70
CA ILE A 356 3.77 4.96 -19.41
C ILE A 356 5.22 5.14 -19.84
N THR A 357 5.46 6.13 -20.69
CA THR A 357 6.80 6.57 -21.08
C THR A 357 6.99 8.01 -20.64
N VAL A 358 8.19 8.35 -20.16
CA VAL A 358 8.52 9.73 -19.80
C VAL A 358 9.64 10.21 -20.70
N VAL A 359 9.37 11.26 -21.49
CA VAL A 359 10.33 11.90 -22.38
C VAL A 359 10.32 13.40 -22.06
N ASP A 360 11.49 13.98 -21.82
CA ASP A 360 11.66 15.40 -21.48
C ASP A 360 10.74 15.87 -20.35
N GLY A 361 10.58 15.05 -19.31
CA GLY A 361 9.73 15.34 -18.14
C GLY A 361 8.23 15.23 -18.39
N ARG A 362 7.79 14.81 -19.56
CA ARG A 362 6.37 14.62 -19.91
C ARG A 362 6.01 13.12 -19.96
N ALA A 363 4.99 12.75 -19.20
CA ALA A 363 4.45 11.39 -19.21
C ALA A 363 3.49 11.21 -20.39
N SER A 364 3.68 10.14 -21.14
CA SER A 364 2.80 9.71 -22.23
C SER A 364 2.21 8.35 -21.92
N ALA A 365 0.89 8.21 -22.11
CA ALA A 365 0.14 6.97 -21.91
C ALA A 365 -0.14 6.32 -23.28
N VAL A 366 0.63 5.31 -23.63
CA VAL A 366 0.51 4.59 -24.89
C VAL A 366 -0.31 3.32 -24.67
N PRO A 367 -1.48 3.15 -25.34
CA PRO A 367 -2.25 1.91 -25.22
C PRO A 367 -1.41 0.68 -25.60
N VAL A 368 -1.43 -0.33 -24.74
CA VAL A 368 -0.82 -1.61 -25.09
C VAL A 368 -1.69 -2.34 -26.11
N ARG A 369 -1.07 -3.18 -26.95
CA ARG A 369 -1.83 -4.06 -27.84
C ARG A 369 -2.59 -5.08 -27.02
N TRP A 370 -3.92 -5.05 -27.07
CA TRP A 370 -4.80 -5.98 -26.39
C TRP A 370 -6.06 -6.24 -27.21
N ASN A 371 -6.56 -7.47 -27.14
CA ASN A 371 -7.70 -7.93 -27.93
C ASN A 371 -9.01 -7.97 -27.14
N GLY A 372 -9.17 -7.03 -26.17
CA GLY A 372 -10.37 -6.92 -25.34
C GLY A 372 -10.23 -7.57 -23.95
N SER A 373 -11.36 -7.74 -23.28
CA SER A 373 -11.43 -8.10 -21.85
C SER A 373 -10.92 -9.50 -21.49
N GLY A 374 -10.71 -10.36 -22.48
CA GLY A 374 -10.12 -11.69 -22.29
C GLY A 374 -8.59 -11.72 -22.41
N ASP A 375 -7.97 -10.66 -22.93
CA ASP A 375 -6.52 -10.63 -23.21
C ASP A 375 -5.70 -10.17 -21.98
N LEU A 376 -5.46 -11.11 -21.08
CA LEU A 376 -4.63 -10.87 -19.90
C LEU A 376 -3.16 -10.54 -20.26
N ARG A 377 -2.66 -11.01 -21.42
CA ARG A 377 -1.30 -10.70 -21.88
C ARG A 377 -1.10 -9.20 -22.09
N GLY A 378 -2.07 -8.52 -22.74
CA GLY A 378 -2.03 -7.07 -22.89
C GLY A 378 -1.98 -6.37 -21.53
N LEU A 379 -2.85 -6.76 -20.59
CA LEU A 379 -2.86 -6.20 -19.24
C LEU A 379 -1.55 -6.45 -18.49
N ALA A 380 -0.95 -7.63 -18.64
CA ALA A 380 0.31 -7.98 -17.98
C ALA A 380 1.49 -7.10 -18.40
N THR A 381 1.42 -6.46 -19.58
CA THR A 381 2.44 -5.53 -20.08
C THR A 381 2.13 -4.05 -19.79
N ALA A 382 0.95 -3.75 -19.24
CA ALA A 382 0.53 -2.39 -18.92
C ALA A 382 1.13 -1.91 -17.58
N ASP A 383 1.40 -0.62 -17.48
CA ASP A 383 1.82 0.04 -16.24
C ASP A 383 0.64 0.61 -15.46
N GLY A 384 -0.49 0.89 -16.15
CA GLY A 384 -1.71 1.44 -15.57
C GLY A 384 -2.88 1.42 -16.55
N LEU A 385 -3.97 2.05 -16.12
CA LEU A 385 -5.19 2.22 -16.92
C LEU A 385 -5.40 3.70 -17.21
N ALA A 386 -5.41 4.09 -18.49
CA ALA A 386 -5.88 5.42 -18.88
C ALA A 386 -7.40 5.49 -18.76
N VAL A 387 -7.89 6.53 -18.10
CA VAL A 387 -9.33 6.74 -17.86
C VAL A 387 -9.88 7.69 -18.91
N ILE A 388 -10.75 7.19 -19.78
CA ILE A 388 -11.48 7.98 -20.77
C ILE A 388 -12.92 8.14 -20.27
N PRO A 389 -13.39 9.35 -19.98
CA PRO A 389 -14.74 9.57 -19.45
C PRO A 389 -15.84 9.08 -20.40
N ALA A 390 -17.00 8.76 -19.83
CA ALA A 390 -18.18 8.39 -20.61
C ALA A 390 -18.58 9.51 -21.58
N GLY A 391 -18.90 9.16 -22.83
CA GLY A 391 -19.27 10.10 -23.88
C GLY A 391 -18.10 10.88 -24.48
N VAL A 392 -16.88 10.66 -24.03
CA VAL A 392 -15.68 11.33 -24.54
C VAL A 392 -14.90 10.38 -25.47
N ALA A 393 -14.38 10.92 -26.57
CA ALA A 393 -13.43 10.21 -27.43
C ALA A 393 -12.03 10.26 -26.83
N GLY A 394 -11.27 9.18 -26.94
CA GLY A 394 -9.85 9.15 -26.53
C GLY A 394 -8.97 9.65 -27.67
N GLU A 395 -8.79 10.96 -27.78
CA GLU A 395 -7.99 11.58 -28.82
C GLU A 395 -6.50 11.57 -28.50
N PRO A 396 -5.62 11.40 -29.52
CA PRO A 396 -4.19 11.64 -29.34
C PRO A 396 -3.92 13.07 -28.82
N GLY A 397 -3.03 13.19 -27.82
CA GLY A 397 -2.70 14.49 -27.23
C GLY A 397 -3.62 14.93 -26.10
N SER A 398 -4.75 14.24 -25.84
CA SER A 398 -5.60 14.55 -24.70
C SER A 398 -4.90 14.18 -23.36
N VAL A 399 -5.15 14.96 -22.32
CA VAL A 399 -4.68 14.63 -20.96
C VAL A 399 -5.67 13.66 -20.33
N VAL A 400 -5.18 12.54 -19.85
CA VAL A 400 -5.99 11.49 -19.20
C VAL A 400 -5.48 11.21 -17.80
N GLU A 401 -6.39 10.82 -16.90
CA GLU A 401 -6.02 10.26 -15.61
C GLU A 401 -5.49 8.84 -15.79
N ILE A 402 -4.54 8.46 -14.93
CA ILE A 402 -3.97 7.12 -14.89
C ILE A 402 -4.32 6.48 -13.57
N GLU A 403 -5.00 5.36 -13.61
CA GLU A 403 -5.21 4.49 -12.46
C GLU A 403 -4.13 3.42 -12.41
N PRO A 404 -3.43 3.25 -11.27
CA PRO A 404 -2.40 2.23 -11.14
C PRO A 404 -3.00 0.83 -11.13
N ILE A 405 -2.24 -0.17 -11.57
CA ILE A 405 -2.56 -1.60 -11.46
C ILE A 405 -1.52 -2.24 -10.55
N GLY A 406 -1.96 -2.81 -9.42
CA GLY A 406 -1.06 -3.43 -8.45
C GLY A 406 -0.05 -2.44 -7.86
N HIS A 407 1.16 -2.92 -7.56
CA HIS A 407 2.30 -2.13 -7.09
C HIS A 407 3.31 -1.84 -8.21
N ARG A 408 2.86 -1.76 -9.46
CA ARG A 408 3.77 -1.54 -10.59
C ARG A 408 4.34 -0.13 -10.54
N SER A 409 5.65 -0.02 -10.46
CA SER A 409 6.36 1.24 -10.75
C SER A 409 6.37 1.46 -12.26
N PHE A 410 6.24 2.70 -12.68
CA PHE A 410 6.39 3.07 -14.09
C PHE A 410 7.77 2.61 -14.59
N ARG A 411 7.79 1.70 -15.55
CA ARG A 411 9.03 1.28 -16.21
C ARG A 411 9.42 2.41 -17.17
N GLY A 412 10.37 3.25 -16.77
CA GLY A 412 10.98 4.18 -17.68
C GLY A 412 11.55 3.42 -18.87
N GLY A 413 10.88 3.46 -20.02
CA GLY A 413 11.36 2.82 -21.22
C GLY A 413 12.59 3.56 -21.70
N THR A 414 13.77 2.91 -21.65
CA THR A 414 14.82 3.20 -22.62
C THR A 414 14.25 2.78 -23.96
N GLY A 415 13.98 3.75 -24.83
CA GLY A 415 13.51 3.48 -26.19
C GLY A 415 14.45 2.49 -26.90
N ALA A 416 13.89 1.39 -27.34
CA ALA A 416 14.41 0.51 -28.37
C ALA A 416 13.32 0.32 -29.41
#